data_17588a2c9d26d76c4fbb946763e6110b
#
_entry.id   17588a2c9d26d76c4fbb946763e6110b
#
_cell.length_a   1.000
_cell.length_b   1.000
_cell.length_c   1.000
_cell.angle_alpha   90.00
_cell.angle_beta   90.00
_cell.angle_gamma   90.00
#
_symmetry.space_group_name_H-M   'P 1'
#
loop_
_entity.id
_entity.type
_entity.pdbx_description
1 polymer ?
#
loop_
_entity_poly.entity_id
_entity_poly.type
_entity_poly.pdbx_seq_one_letter_code
_entity_poly.pdbx_strand_id
1 'polypeptide(L)'
;MAAQNCISPFLHTLRMAFLTLPLLIVHTQARIGYFWHITDLHLDTYYSTQGDVMHSCWRIDGQSPSAAIRSPGRFGDYFCDSPWSLIESAAKAMKSRQGDNVEFVLWTGDGLSHSALKESDTKRLEILRNITDLLGRTFSSQFVFPVLGHEDGTNNFRHMGELWRHWLPSEALHTFEKGGYYSIEQTKSRLRIIALNTNFMRHDHKSQPSHLAAVRQRTPNGAGGNGDSEYKTYYYHHGSIHQHHGHSSSDWMSHGGGYGGYGGGHHRGMNAIPALSVGDGGGRVSALSEYETQDAEKQWVWLEEVLIKSKDNKETVYIVGHIPPGSDERHIGLQQNGHTTFTETNNKRYLELVRKYSSIIQGQFFGHLHSDSFRIIYDDNGKPVSWMMISPSVTPRKLNVGSNNPAMRLYKFDTDSGQVLDYTQYFMDLQLANQVGEPNWLPEYNLTHYYALSDISAISLHNFVDRFTSSDGAWFGK
;
A
#
# COMPACT_ATOMS: atom_id res chain seq x y z
N MET A 1 14.16 80.41 -61.53
CA MET A 1 14.82 80.51 -60.21
C MET A 1 14.49 79.27 -59.43
N ALA A 2 15.48 78.46 -59.20
CA ALA A 2 15.34 77.14 -58.66
C ALA A 2 15.30 77.20 -57.13
N ALA A 3 14.46 76.40 -56.47
CA ALA A 3 14.56 76.06 -55.09
C ALA A 3 14.63 74.55 -54.99
N GLN A 4 15.82 74.06 -54.68
CA GLN A 4 16.13 72.63 -54.41
C GLN A 4 15.63 72.25 -53.05
N ASN A 5 14.82 71.20 -52.97
CA ASN A 5 14.42 70.54 -51.76
C ASN A 5 15.47 69.51 -51.43
N CYS A 6 16.24 69.75 -50.29
CA CYS A 6 17.03 68.77 -49.64
C CYS A 6 16.11 67.89 -48.77
N ILE A 7 15.86 66.68 -49.16
CA ILE A 7 15.23 65.66 -48.32
C ILE A 7 16.39 64.83 -47.73
N SER A 8 16.44 64.85 -46.41
CA SER A 8 17.40 64.16 -45.58
C SER A 8 17.30 62.65 -45.67
N PRO A 9 18.41 61.87 -45.75
CA PRO A 9 18.38 60.40 -45.89
C PRO A 9 18.28 59.66 -44.53
N PHE A 10 17.59 60.19 -43.53
CA PHE A 10 17.55 59.59 -42.17
C PHE A 10 16.32 58.74 -41.88
N LEU A 11 15.44 58.44 -42.86
CA LEU A 11 14.20 57.70 -42.62
C LEU A 11 14.17 56.26 -43.18
N HIS A 12 15.33 55.73 -43.59
CA HIS A 12 15.36 54.35 -44.17
C HIS A 12 16.05 53.29 -43.31
N THR A 13 16.53 53.62 -42.10
CA THR A 13 17.23 52.66 -41.23
C THR A 13 16.42 52.12 -40.05
N LEU A 14 15.13 52.41 -39.95
CA LEU A 14 14.28 51.90 -38.85
C LEU A 14 13.27 50.83 -39.26
N ARG A 15 13.48 50.11 -40.37
CA ARG A 15 12.57 49.10 -40.87
C ARG A 15 13.10 47.69 -40.95
N MET A 16 14.24 47.33 -40.35
CA MET A 16 14.81 46.00 -40.42
C MET A 16 15.38 45.52 -39.08
N ALA A 17 14.58 45.52 -38.02
CA ALA A 17 14.98 44.86 -36.76
C ALA A 17 13.81 44.23 -36.00
N PHE A 18 12.74 43.85 -36.70
CA PHE A 18 11.86 42.77 -36.24
C PHE A 18 12.32 41.47 -36.86
N LEU A 19 13.56 41.08 -36.59
CA LEU A 19 13.97 39.69 -36.70
C LEU A 19 13.12 38.89 -35.72
N THR A 20 12.14 38.21 -36.24
CA THR A 20 11.44 37.12 -35.62
C THR A 20 12.47 36.19 -35.03
N LEU A 21 12.70 36.31 -33.69
CA LEU A 21 13.28 35.28 -32.88
C LEU A 21 12.22 34.14 -32.91
N PRO A 22 12.44 33.02 -33.59
CA PRO A 22 11.55 31.89 -33.43
C PRO A 22 11.69 31.53 -31.95
N LEU A 23 10.62 31.74 -31.18
CA LEU A 23 10.47 31.03 -29.91
C LEU A 23 10.57 29.55 -30.31
N LEU A 24 11.75 28.99 -30.20
CA LEU A 24 11.93 27.56 -30.15
C LEU A 24 11.21 27.12 -28.84
N ILE A 25 9.89 26.93 -28.97
CA ILE A 25 9.14 26.11 -28.04
C ILE A 25 9.77 24.71 -28.24
N VAL A 26 10.84 24.45 -27.50
CA VAL A 26 11.33 23.10 -27.34
C VAL A 26 10.18 22.40 -26.62
N HIS A 27 9.31 21.76 -27.39
CA HIS A 27 8.44 20.74 -26.86
C HIS A 27 9.39 19.63 -26.39
N THR A 28 9.79 19.69 -25.14
CA THR A 28 10.40 18.54 -24.47
C THR A 28 9.30 17.49 -24.46
N GLN A 29 9.35 16.60 -25.44
CA GLN A 29 8.47 15.45 -25.47
C GLN A 29 8.79 14.67 -24.21
N ALA A 30 7.78 14.48 -23.34
CA ALA A 30 7.90 13.73 -22.11
C ALA A 30 8.61 12.40 -22.40
N ARG A 31 9.70 12.14 -21.71
CA ARG A 31 10.44 10.91 -21.85
C ARG A 31 9.76 9.83 -21.03
N ILE A 32 8.99 8.97 -21.68
CA ILE A 32 8.17 7.96 -21.04
C ILE A 32 9.04 6.83 -20.48
N GLY A 33 8.90 6.58 -19.18
CA GLY A 33 9.41 5.41 -18.49
C GLY A 33 8.28 4.59 -17.86
N TYR A 34 8.63 3.37 -17.44
CA TYR A 34 7.71 2.44 -16.77
C TYR A 34 8.35 1.86 -15.53
N PHE A 35 7.56 1.57 -14.51
CA PHE A 35 7.98 0.79 -13.36
C PHE A 35 6.87 -0.13 -12.86
N TRP A 36 7.25 -1.29 -12.35
CA TRP A 36 6.33 -2.21 -11.70
C TRP A 36 6.17 -1.87 -10.22
N HIS A 37 4.98 -2.07 -9.70
CA HIS A 37 4.68 -2.06 -8.28
C HIS A 37 4.01 -3.38 -7.91
N ILE A 38 4.68 -4.15 -7.06
CA ILE A 38 4.20 -5.40 -6.46
C ILE A 38 4.27 -5.31 -4.95
N THR A 39 3.36 -5.98 -4.27
CA THR A 39 3.26 -5.97 -2.82
C THR A 39 2.57 -7.22 -2.30
N ASP A 40 2.75 -7.49 -1.01
CA ASP A 40 1.98 -8.50 -0.30
C ASP A 40 2.02 -9.86 -1.02
N LEU A 41 3.23 -10.39 -1.20
CA LEU A 41 3.46 -11.67 -1.88
C LEU A 41 3.06 -12.85 -0.99
N HIS A 42 3.31 -12.74 0.31
CA HIS A 42 2.98 -13.74 1.33
C HIS A 42 3.29 -15.17 0.91
N LEU A 43 4.57 -15.44 0.57
CA LEU A 43 5.00 -16.77 0.16
C LEU A 43 4.85 -17.77 1.33
N ASP A 44 4.01 -18.78 1.12
CA ASP A 44 3.85 -19.90 2.03
C ASP A 44 4.52 -21.16 1.45
N THR A 45 5.65 -21.54 2.05
CA THR A 45 6.41 -22.73 1.62
C THR A 45 5.77 -24.06 2.03
N TYR A 46 4.76 -24.03 2.88
CA TYR A 46 3.98 -25.22 3.29
C TYR A 46 2.70 -25.43 2.47
N TYR A 47 2.40 -24.45 1.60
CA TYR A 47 1.25 -24.57 0.71
C TYR A 47 1.32 -25.86 -0.11
N SER A 48 0.21 -26.61 -0.15
CA SER A 48 0.11 -27.86 -0.89
C SER A 48 -1.26 -27.99 -1.56
N THR A 49 -1.28 -28.42 -2.81
CA THR A 49 -2.52 -28.75 -3.53
C THR A 49 -3.24 -29.98 -2.92
N GLN A 50 -2.59 -30.70 -2.01
CA GLN A 50 -3.14 -31.80 -1.23
C GLN A 50 -3.43 -31.38 0.22
N GLY A 51 -3.33 -30.08 0.52
CA GLY A 51 -3.59 -29.50 1.82
C GLY A 51 -5.07 -29.26 2.09
N ASP A 52 -5.36 -28.78 3.28
CA ASP A 52 -6.71 -28.40 3.69
C ASP A 52 -6.85 -26.86 3.69
N VAL A 53 -7.81 -26.35 2.95
CA VAL A 53 -8.09 -24.90 2.85
C VAL A 53 -8.44 -24.27 4.20
N MET A 54 -9.03 -25.04 5.12
CA MET A 54 -9.36 -24.58 6.47
C MET A 54 -8.14 -24.51 7.40
N HIS A 55 -7.01 -25.12 6.99
CA HIS A 55 -5.74 -25.16 7.70
C HIS A 55 -4.62 -24.56 6.86
N SER A 56 -4.86 -23.36 6.32
CA SER A 56 -3.90 -22.59 5.53
C SER A 56 -3.36 -23.33 4.29
N CYS A 57 -4.09 -24.26 3.74
CA CYS A 57 -3.67 -25.12 2.62
C CYS A 57 -2.46 -26.02 2.94
N TRP A 58 -2.23 -26.32 4.20
CA TRP A 58 -1.14 -27.19 4.63
C TRP A 58 -1.59 -28.66 4.62
N ARG A 59 -0.63 -29.56 4.42
CA ARG A 59 -0.88 -30.99 4.63
C ARG A 59 -0.96 -31.26 6.13
N ILE A 60 -1.97 -32.05 6.52
CA ILE A 60 -2.11 -32.54 7.89
C ILE A 60 -1.66 -33.98 7.90
N ASP A 61 -0.61 -34.28 8.69
CA ASP A 61 -0.10 -35.64 8.83
C ASP A 61 -1.19 -36.57 9.41
N GLY A 62 -1.36 -37.73 8.78
CA GLY A 62 -2.35 -38.72 9.19
C GLY A 62 -3.77 -38.47 8.71
N GLN A 63 -4.09 -37.38 8.01
CA GLN A 63 -5.37 -37.23 7.33
C GLN A 63 -5.32 -37.74 5.89
N SER A 64 -6.37 -38.48 5.50
CA SER A 64 -6.57 -38.83 4.11
C SER A 64 -6.92 -37.57 3.31
N PRO A 65 -6.39 -37.38 2.08
CA PRO A 65 -6.77 -36.29 1.19
C PRO A 65 -8.27 -36.17 0.94
N SER A 66 -9.02 -37.27 1.11
CA SER A 66 -10.48 -37.31 0.98
C SER A 66 -11.24 -36.68 2.14
N ALA A 67 -10.58 -36.29 3.22
CA ALA A 67 -11.20 -35.62 4.37
C ALA A 67 -11.24 -34.07 4.21
N ALA A 68 -10.51 -33.51 3.27
CA ALA A 68 -10.57 -32.07 2.98
C ALA A 68 -11.88 -31.71 2.29
N ILE A 69 -12.48 -30.58 2.69
CA ILE A 69 -13.74 -30.08 2.10
C ILE A 69 -13.55 -29.81 0.60
N ARG A 70 -12.40 -29.28 0.20
CA ARG A 70 -11.92 -29.14 -1.17
C ARG A 70 -10.40 -29.02 -1.21
N SER A 71 -9.81 -29.39 -2.32
CA SER A 71 -8.37 -29.24 -2.52
C SER A 71 -8.03 -27.81 -2.96
N PRO A 72 -6.96 -27.22 -2.45
CA PRO A 72 -6.45 -25.93 -2.93
C PRO A 72 -6.01 -26.01 -4.40
N GLY A 73 -6.13 -24.88 -5.10
CA GLY A 73 -5.68 -24.79 -6.49
C GLY A 73 -4.15 -24.69 -6.63
N ARG A 74 -3.65 -24.95 -7.84
CA ARG A 74 -2.20 -24.86 -8.12
C ARG A 74 -1.62 -23.47 -7.93
N PHE A 75 -2.38 -22.43 -8.28
CA PHE A 75 -1.94 -21.04 -8.24
C PHE A 75 -2.42 -20.29 -6.99
N GLY A 76 -3.03 -20.97 -6.04
CA GLY A 76 -3.48 -20.37 -4.80
C GLY A 76 -4.93 -20.68 -4.46
N ASP A 77 -5.33 -20.17 -3.30
CA ASP A 77 -6.69 -20.24 -2.80
C ASP A 77 -7.00 -18.99 -1.99
N TYR A 78 -8.26 -18.51 -2.06
CA TYR A 78 -8.68 -17.27 -1.36
C TYR A 78 -8.63 -17.37 0.18
N PHE A 79 -8.42 -18.54 0.74
CA PHE A 79 -8.26 -18.75 2.18
C PHE A 79 -6.81 -18.90 2.61
N CYS A 80 -5.87 -18.93 1.68
CA CYS A 80 -4.48 -19.30 1.93
C CYS A 80 -3.52 -18.28 1.35
N ASP A 81 -2.34 -18.20 1.94
CA ASP A 81 -1.23 -17.42 1.42
C ASP A 81 -0.68 -18.01 0.11
N SER A 82 0.20 -17.31 -0.57
CA SER A 82 0.61 -17.63 -1.93
C SER A 82 1.48 -18.89 -2.03
N PRO A 83 1.19 -19.80 -2.95
CA PRO A 83 2.17 -20.80 -3.37
C PRO A 83 3.26 -20.18 -4.24
N TRP A 84 4.41 -20.85 -4.33
CA TRP A 84 5.52 -20.43 -5.21
C TRP A 84 5.10 -20.26 -6.68
N SER A 85 4.26 -21.14 -7.19
CA SER A 85 3.75 -21.09 -8.58
C SER A 85 3.04 -19.78 -8.92
N LEU A 86 2.34 -19.16 -7.97
CA LEU A 86 1.70 -17.87 -8.15
C LEU A 86 2.74 -16.76 -8.29
N ILE A 87 3.67 -16.68 -7.35
CA ILE A 87 4.71 -15.63 -7.33
C ILE A 87 5.61 -15.74 -8.56
N GLU A 88 6.01 -16.96 -8.94
CA GLU A 88 6.78 -17.19 -10.16
C GLU A 88 6.00 -16.76 -11.41
N SER A 89 4.68 -17.01 -11.44
CA SER A 89 3.84 -16.60 -12.56
C SER A 89 3.72 -15.09 -12.68
N ALA A 90 3.63 -14.36 -11.56
CA ALA A 90 3.63 -12.90 -11.53
C ALA A 90 4.96 -12.34 -12.09
N ALA A 91 6.10 -12.85 -11.63
CA ALA A 91 7.42 -12.45 -12.12
C ALA A 91 7.56 -12.69 -13.64
N LYS A 92 7.14 -13.85 -14.15
CA LYS A 92 7.12 -14.17 -15.58
C LYS A 92 6.21 -13.23 -16.37
N ALA A 93 5.04 -12.90 -15.84
CA ALA A 93 4.11 -11.98 -16.48
C ALA A 93 4.68 -10.56 -16.58
N MET A 94 5.29 -10.05 -15.51
CA MET A 94 5.97 -8.75 -15.53
C MET A 94 7.06 -8.71 -16.62
N LYS A 95 7.92 -9.73 -16.67
CA LYS A 95 8.98 -9.81 -17.69
C LYS A 95 8.44 -9.89 -19.10
N SER A 96 7.38 -10.68 -19.33
CA SER A 96 6.79 -10.88 -20.67
C SER A 96 6.10 -9.63 -21.20
N ARG A 97 5.59 -8.75 -20.32
CA ARG A 97 4.80 -7.55 -20.71
C ARG A 97 5.68 -6.36 -21.11
N GLN A 98 6.77 -6.12 -20.40
CA GLN A 98 7.63 -4.96 -20.64
C GLN A 98 9.09 -5.33 -20.92
N GLY A 99 9.48 -6.57 -20.66
CA GLY A 99 10.86 -7.00 -20.86
C GLY A 99 11.85 -6.15 -20.07
N ASP A 100 12.83 -5.62 -20.79
CA ASP A 100 13.84 -4.73 -20.22
C ASP A 100 13.51 -3.23 -20.31
N ASN A 101 12.29 -2.88 -20.78
CA ASN A 101 11.86 -1.49 -20.91
C ASN A 101 11.31 -0.89 -19.60
N VAL A 102 11.50 -1.56 -18.48
CA VAL A 102 11.14 -1.09 -17.14
C VAL A 102 12.35 -0.43 -16.51
N GLU A 103 12.16 0.78 -15.97
CA GLU A 103 13.25 1.51 -15.31
C GLU A 103 13.59 0.88 -13.95
N PHE A 104 12.58 0.44 -13.20
CA PHE A 104 12.72 -0.18 -11.88
C PHE A 104 11.47 -0.95 -11.44
N VAL A 105 11.58 -1.63 -10.31
CA VAL A 105 10.48 -2.31 -9.63
C VAL A 105 10.38 -1.81 -8.20
N LEU A 106 9.17 -1.46 -7.74
CA LEU A 106 8.86 -1.24 -6.34
C LEU A 106 8.29 -2.55 -5.75
N TRP A 107 8.94 -3.09 -4.74
CA TRP A 107 8.42 -4.19 -3.94
C TRP A 107 8.14 -3.68 -2.53
N THR A 108 6.87 -3.39 -2.23
CA THR A 108 6.47 -2.72 -1.00
C THR A 108 6.15 -3.67 0.16
N GLY A 109 6.90 -4.77 0.26
CA GLY A 109 6.95 -5.59 1.47
C GLY A 109 6.00 -6.79 1.50
N ASP A 110 5.97 -7.42 2.65
CA ASP A 110 5.25 -8.65 2.98
C ASP A 110 5.53 -9.78 1.98
N GLY A 111 6.81 -10.15 1.91
CA GLY A 111 7.24 -11.35 1.20
C GLY A 111 6.88 -12.64 1.93
N LEU A 112 6.86 -12.61 3.25
CA LEU A 112 6.59 -13.76 4.10
C LEU A 112 5.09 -13.96 4.34
N SER A 113 4.68 -15.23 4.52
CA SER A 113 3.31 -15.59 4.87
C SER A 113 2.89 -15.05 6.24
N HIS A 114 1.59 -14.88 6.48
CA HIS A 114 1.05 -14.51 7.79
C HIS A 114 1.38 -15.50 8.92
N SER A 115 1.85 -16.68 8.57
CA SER A 115 2.29 -17.71 9.52
C SER A 115 3.79 -17.69 9.79
N ALA A 116 4.56 -16.88 9.09
CA ALA A 116 6.03 -16.88 9.13
C ALA A 116 6.63 -16.46 10.47
N LEU A 117 5.90 -15.70 11.28
CA LEU A 117 6.34 -15.35 12.65
C LEU A 117 6.52 -16.55 13.57
N LYS A 118 5.97 -17.72 13.21
CA LYS A 118 6.17 -18.99 13.92
C LYS A 118 7.45 -19.70 13.49
N GLU A 119 8.10 -19.25 12.42
CA GLU A 119 9.31 -19.82 11.87
C GLU A 119 10.56 -19.23 12.53
N SER A 120 11.67 -19.96 12.45
CA SER A 120 12.98 -19.44 12.85
C SER A 120 13.44 -18.30 11.91
N ASP A 121 14.25 -17.38 12.42
CA ASP A 121 14.82 -16.29 11.61
C ASP A 121 15.59 -16.83 10.41
N THR A 122 16.30 -17.95 10.54
CA THR A 122 17.01 -18.59 9.43
C THR A 122 16.05 -19.03 8.32
N LYS A 123 14.91 -19.63 8.68
CA LYS A 123 13.91 -20.07 7.70
C LYS A 123 13.24 -18.88 7.00
N ARG A 124 12.93 -17.84 7.74
CA ARG A 124 12.36 -16.59 7.21
C ARG A 124 13.31 -15.94 6.20
N LEU A 125 14.60 -15.84 6.53
CA LEU A 125 15.62 -15.33 5.60
C LEU A 125 15.79 -16.22 4.37
N GLU A 126 15.67 -17.54 4.48
CA GLU A 126 15.68 -18.46 3.34
C GLU A 126 14.51 -18.19 2.39
N ILE A 127 13.30 -17.99 2.92
CA ILE A 127 12.11 -17.69 2.12
C ILE A 127 12.28 -16.35 1.40
N LEU A 128 12.72 -15.30 2.09
CA LEU A 128 12.98 -13.99 1.50
C LEU A 128 14.10 -14.05 0.44
N ARG A 129 15.11 -14.90 0.64
CA ARG A 129 16.16 -15.14 -0.37
C ARG A 129 15.58 -15.72 -1.64
N ASN A 130 14.67 -16.69 -1.56
CA ASN A 130 14.04 -17.28 -2.74
C ASN A 130 13.29 -16.22 -3.58
N ILE A 131 12.56 -15.32 -2.92
CA ILE A 131 11.88 -14.21 -3.58
C ILE A 131 12.89 -13.23 -4.19
N THR A 132 13.92 -12.86 -3.42
CA THR A 132 14.98 -11.95 -3.87
C THR A 132 15.69 -12.50 -5.10
N ASP A 133 16.06 -13.78 -5.09
CA ASP A 133 16.71 -14.46 -6.22
C ASP A 133 15.79 -14.55 -7.45
N LEU A 134 14.48 -14.77 -7.25
CA LEU A 134 13.51 -14.74 -8.34
C LEU A 134 13.44 -13.36 -9.00
N LEU A 135 13.25 -12.32 -8.21
CA LEU A 135 13.18 -10.94 -8.71
C LEU A 135 14.51 -10.50 -9.33
N GLY A 136 15.65 -10.84 -8.73
CA GLY A 136 16.98 -10.54 -9.26
C GLY A 136 17.26 -11.20 -10.61
N ARG A 137 16.83 -12.45 -10.81
CA ARG A 137 16.95 -13.13 -12.13
C ARG A 137 15.96 -12.56 -13.15
N THR A 138 14.75 -12.18 -12.71
CA THR A 138 13.74 -11.64 -13.60
C THR A 138 14.12 -10.25 -14.09
N PHE A 139 14.69 -9.42 -13.22
CA PHE A 139 15.05 -8.01 -13.47
C PHE A 139 16.56 -7.80 -13.31
N SER A 140 17.36 -8.57 -14.06
CA SER A 140 18.82 -8.60 -13.90
C SER A 140 19.53 -7.28 -14.23
N SER A 141 18.91 -6.39 -15.00
CA SER A 141 19.43 -5.07 -15.40
C SER A 141 18.65 -3.90 -14.81
N GLN A 142 17.59 -4.16 -14.06
CA GLN A 142 16.77 -3.15 -13.43
C GLN A 142 16.97 -3.14 -11.91
N PHE A 143 16.74 -1.97 -11.30
CA PHE A 143 16.72 -1.86 -9.85
C PHE A 143 15.39 -2.40 -9.29
N VAL A 144 15.48 -3.17 -8.22
CA VAL A 144 14.34 -3.46 -7.35
C VAL A 144 14.51 -2.65 -6.07
N PHE A 145 13.51 -1.90 -5.68
CA PHE A 145 13.47 -1.14 -4.43
C PHE A 145 12.62 -1.91 -3.41
N PRO A 146 13.24 -2.76 -2.56
CA PRO A 146 12.51 -3.54 -1.59
C PRO A 146 12.20 -2.71 -0.34
N VAL A 147 11.01 -2.88 0.21
CA VAL A 147 10.57 -2.29 1.48
C VAL A 147 10.24 -3.42 2.45
N LEU A 148 10.49 -3.20 3.73
CA LEU A 148 10.11 -4.18 4.77
C LEU A 148 8.61 -4.11 5.03
N GLY A 149 7.92 -5.24 4.88
CA GLY A 149 6.58 -5.44 5.35
C GLY A 149 6.53 -5.79 6.84
N HIS A 150 5.33 -5.85 7.41
CA HIS A 150 5.17 -6.14 8.82
C HIS A 150 5.31 -7.64 9.14
N GLU A 151 5.02 -8.51 8.18
CA GLU A 151 5.26 -9.95 8.29
C GLU A 151 6.74 -10.31 8.04
N ASP A 152 7.47 -9.49 7.28
CA ASP A 152 8.91 -9.68 7.04
C ASP A 152 9.75 -9.51 8.32
N GLY A 153 9.11 -9.03 9.36
CA GLY A 153 9.57 -8.66 10.68
C GLY A 153 10.91 -9.26 11.11
N THR A 154 11.97 -8.52 10.92
CA THR A 154 13.28 -8.85 11.47
C THR A 154 13.82 -7.64 12.20
N ASN A 155 14.33 -7.85 13.41
CA ASN A 155 15.14 -6.84 14.08
C ASN A 155 16.60 -6.88 13.58
N ASN A 156 16.91 -7.75 12.61
CA ASN A 156 18.25 -7.92 12.07
C ASN A 156 18.35 -7.32 10.67
N PHE A 157 18.26 -5.98 10.59
CA PHE A 157 18.36 -5.24 9.33
C PHE A 157 19.69 -5.48 8.60
N ARG A 158 20.76 -5.86 9.31
CA ARG A 158 22.04 -6.20 8.69
C ARG A 158 21.94 -7.44 7.81
N HIS A 159 21.30 -8.52 8.27
CA HIS A 159 21.10 -9.72 7.46
C HIS A 159 20.21 -9.45 6.23
N MET A 160 19.21 -8.60 6.40
CA MET A 160 18.38 -8.16 5.26
C MET A 160 19.19 -7.28 4.29
N GLY A 161 20.03 -6.39 4.80
CA GLY A 161 20.93 -5.57 3.98
C GLY A 161 21.92 -6.41 3.16
N GLU A 162 22.47 -7.49 3.76
CA GLU A 162 23.30 -8.46 3.03
C GLU A 162 22.53 -9.17 1.90
N LEU A 163 21.26 -9.51 2.15
CA LEU A 163 20.39 -10.15 1.16
C LEU A 163 20.12 -9.23 -0.04
N TRP A 164 19.88 -7.93 0.23
CA TRP A 164 19.55 -6.94 -0.78
C TRP A 164 20.73 -6.09 -1.26
N ARG A 165 21.97 -6.47 -0.91
CA ARG A 165 23.21 -5.73 -1.23
C ARG A 165 23.38 -5.45 -2.72
N HIS A 166 22.90 -6.32 -3.60
CA HIS A 166 23.01 -6.11 -5.04
C HIS A 166 22.07 -5.04 -5.58
N TRP A 167 21.04 -4.66 -4.82
CA TRP A 167 20.14 -3.54 -5.12
C TRP A 167 20.43 -2.28 -4.30
N LEU A 168 20.99 -2.43 -3.09
CA LEU A 168 21.23 -1.31 -2.19
C LEU A 168 22.70 -0.90 -2.22
N PRO A 169 23.05 0.29 -2.76
CA PRO A 169 24.41 0.82 -2.69
C PRO A 169 24.83 1.10 -1.24
N SER A 170 26.13 1.28 -1.01
CA SER A 170 26.72 1.41 0.33
C SER A 170 26.08 2.51 1.16
N GLU A 171 25.74 3.64 0.54
CA GLU A 171 25.09 4.77 1.22
C GLU A 171 23.68 4.40 1.72
N ALA A 172 22.92 3.64 0.92
CA ALA A 172 21.61 3.16 1.29
C ALA A 172 21.68 2.09 2.38
N LEU A 173 22.66 1.17 2.29
CA LEU A 173 22.88 0.14 3.31
C LEU A 173 23.16 0.72 4.68
N HIS A 174 23.88 1.85 4.76
CA HIS A 174 24.20 2.48 6.05
C HIS A 174 22.97 2.86 6.88
N THR A 175 21.91 3.37 6.25
CA THR A 175 20.66 3.70 6.95
C THR A 175 19.76 2.48 7.08
N PHE A 176 19.76 1.61 6.08
CA PHE A 176 18.99 0.37 6.10
C PHE A 176 19.41 -0.55 7.24
N GLU A 177 20.70 -0.75 7.47
CA GLU A 177 21.22 -1.59 8.56
C GLU A 177 20.89 -1.05 9.96
N LYS A 178 20.57 0.25 10.07
CA LYS A 178 20.20 0.89 11.34
C LYS A 178 18.70 0.82 11.63
N GLY A 179 17.86 0.89 10.61
CA GLY A 179 16.43 1.03 10.83
C GLY A 179 15.54 0.52 9.69
N GLY A 180 16.09 -0.15 8.69
CA GLY A 180 15.30 -0.71 7.59
C GLY A 180 14.74 0.32 6.61
N TYR A 181 15.28 1.55 6.61
CA TYR A 181 14.89 2.63 5.69
C TYR A 181 16.10 3.16 4.91
N TYR A 182 15.87 3.69 3.72
CA TYR A 182 16.94 4.20 2.84
C TYR A 182 16.42 5.16 1.78
N SER A 183 17.34 5.85 1.10
CA SER A 183 17.02 6.61 -0.10
C SER A 183 18.07 6.39 -1.18
N ILE A 184 17.63 6.37 -2.44
CA ILE A 184 18.49 6.23 -3.62
C ILE A 184 18.05 7.25 -4.65
N GLU A 185 19.01 7.98 -5.23
CA GLU A 185 18.78 8.87 -6.35
C GLU A 185 18.92 8.10 -7.67
N GLN A 186 17.94 8.26 -8.54
CA GLN A 186 17.99 7.79 -9.92
C GLN A 186 18.80 8.78 -10.75
N THR A 187 20.05 8.45 -11.02
CA THR A 187 21.04 9.37 -11.64
C THR A 187 20.61 9.95 -13.00
N LYS A 188 19.70 9.29 -13.71
CA LYS A 188 19.23 9.75 -15.04
C LYS A 188 18.09 10.74 -14.99
N SER A 189 17.33 10.78 -13.90
CA SER A 189 16.02 11.49 -13.84
C SER A 189 15.90 12.46 -12.67
N ARG A 190 16.91 12.65 -11.86
CA ARG A 190 16.83 13.41 -10.59
C ARG A 190 15.65 12.98 -9.70
N LEU A 191 15.17 11.77 -9.90
CA LEU A 191 14.14 11.16 -9.08
C LEU A 191 14.79 10.44 -7.91
N ARG A 192 14.41 10.80 -6.70
CA ARG A 192 14.83 10.12 -5.48
C ARG A 192 13.74 9.18 -5.00
N ILE A 193 14.08 7.92 -4.80
CA ILE A 193 13.22 6.95 -4.13
C ILE A 193 13.57 6.94 -2.64
N ILE A 194 12.58 7.19 -1.79
CA ILE A 194 12.71 7.15 -0.31
C ILE A 194 11.88 5.98 0.19
N ALA A 195 12.54 4.94 0.69
CA ALA A 195 11.93 3.76 1.26
C ALA A 195 11.85 3.89 2.79
N LEU A 196 10.64 3.79 3.33
CA LEU A 196 10.36 3.91 4.76
C LEU A 196 10.12 2.55 5.39
N ASN A 197 10.63 2.34 6.60
CA ASN A 197 10.20 1.27 7.47
C ASN A 197 8.97 1.73 8.27
N THR A 198 7.80 1.49 7.72
CA THR A 198 6.53 1.91 8.33
C THR A 198 6.10 1.06 9.53
N ASN A 199 6.84 -0.02 9.83
CA ASN A 199 6.58 -0.85 11.01
C ASN A 199 6.75 -0.09 12.33
N PHE A 200 7.65 0.90 12.37
CA PHE A 200 7.84 1.78 13.54
C PHE A 200 6.71 2.78 13.76
N MET A 201 5.83 2.94 12.79
CA MET A 201 4.80 3.98 12.80
C MET A 201 3.42 3.45 13.17
N ARG A 202 3.24 2.13 13.14
CA ARG A 202 1.95 1.47 13.34
C ARG A 202 1.50 1.46 14.81
N HIS A 203 0.19 1.25 15.00
CA HIS A 203 -0.32 0.85 16.31
C HIS A 203 0.18 -0.56 16.65
N ASP A 204 0.71 -0.75 17.86
CA ASP A 204 0.98 -2.08 18.36
C ASP A 204 -0.32 -2.73 18.84
N HIS A 205 -0.86 -3.65 18.04
CA HIS A 205 -2.06 -4.40 18.38
C HIS A 205 -1.90 -5.31 19.60
N LYS A 206 -0.67 -5.52 20.10
CA LYS A 206 -0.39 -6.34 21.29
C LYS A 206 -0.62 -5.59 22.61
N SER A 207 -0.76 -4.27 22.60
CA SER A 207 -0.93 -3.44 23.79
C SER A 207 -2.38 -3.08 24.10
N GLN A 208 -3.37 -3.50 23.30
CA GLN A 208 -4.76 -3.33 23.67
C GLN A 208 -5.19 -4.44 24.64
N PRO A 209 -5.59 -4.11 25.89
CA PRO A 209 -6.25 -5.07 26.77
C PRO A 209 -7.53 -5.53 26.05
N SER A 210 -7.76 -6.82 26.01
CA SER A 210 -9.02 -7.41 25.54
C SER A 210 -10.18 -6.95 26.45
N HIS A 211 -10.70 -5.75 26.23
CA HIS A 211 -11.92 -5.30 26.88
C HIS A 211 -13.16 -5.87 26.18
N LEU A 212 -13.34 -7.18 26.30
CA LEU A 212 -14.65 -7.78 26.32
C LEU A 212 -15.19 -7.71 27.74
N ALA A 213 -15.56 -6.49 28.16
CA ALA A 213 -16.44 -6.29 29.30
C ALA A 213 -17.39 -5.14 28.95
N ALA A 214 -18.59 -5.50 28.54
CA ALA A 214 -19.68 -4.55 28.34
C ALA A 214 -20.01 -3.88 29.67
N VAL A 215 -19.59 -2.63 29.87
CA VAL A 215 -20.14 -1.76 30.91
C VAL A 215 -21.05 -0.75 30.23
N ARG A 216 -22.36 -0.98 30.36
CA ARG A 216 -23.37 0.05 30.12
C ARG A 216 -23.13 1.18 31.11
N GLN A 217 -22.69 2.34 30.67
CA GLN A 217 -22.83 3.59 31.41
C GLN A 217 -23.73 4.57 30.65
N ARG A 218 -24.76 5.03 31.34
CA ARG A 218 -25.70 6.08 30.95
C ARG A 218 -24.93 7.40 30.80
N THR A 219 -25.18 8.12 29.70
CA THR A 219 -24.78 9.51 29.51
C THR A 219 -25.74 10.46 30.26
N PRO A 220 -25.23 11.52 30.88
CA PRO A 220 -25.98 12.75 31.09
C PRO A 220 -25.65 13.80 30.02
N ASN A 221 -26.65 14.48 29.56
CA ASN A 221 -26.62 15.61 28.62
C ASN A 221 -25.78 16.79 29.16
N GLY A 222 -25.09 17.48 28.24
CA GLY A 222 -24.54 18.80 28.55
C GLY A 222 -23.79 19.41 27.37
N ALA A 223 -24.30 20.57 26.94
CA ALA A 223 -23.88 21.38 25.83
C ALA A 223 -22.48 22.02 26.00
N GLY A 224 -21.82 22.33 24.88
CA GLY A 224 -20.69 23.29 24.84
C GLY A 224 -19.72 22.97 23.71
N GLY A 225 -19.72 23.79 22.64
CA GLY A 225 -18.92 23.65 21.47
C GLY A 225 -17.43 23.99 21.69
N ASN A 226 -16.61 23.38 20.83
CA ASN A 226 -15.43 24.03 20.27
C ASN A 226 -14.97 23.21 19.04
N GLY A 227 -14.60 23.96 18.00
CA GLY A 227 -14.38 23.39 16.68
C GLY A 227 -13.13 22.54 16.59
N ASP A 228 -13.32 21.30 16.27
CA ASP A 228 -12.31 20.42 15.72
C ASP A 228 -12.44 20.44 14.20
N SER A 229 -11.37 20.78 13.51
CA SER A 229 -11.30 20.74 12.05
C SER A 229 -11.42 19.28 11.60
N GLU A 230 -12.57 18.95 11.04
CA GLU A 230 -12.86 17.64 10.49
C GLU A 230 -11.98 17.39 9.26
N TYR A 231 -11.00 16.50 9.38
CA TYR A 231 -10.16 16.09 8.25
C TYR A 231 -10.97 15.16 7.36
N LYS A 232 -11.40 15.65 6.20
CA LYS A 232 -12.05 14.80 5.18
C LYS A 232 -10.98 13.99 4.45
N THR A 233 -10.88 12.71 4.75
CA THR A 233 -10.12 11.73 3.99
C THR A 233 -11.12 10.91 3.20
N TYR A 234 -11.05 10.95 1.86
CA TYR A 234 -11.94 10.18 1.00
C TYR A 234 -11.25 8.89 0.57
N TYR A 235 -12.01 7.79 0.60
CA TYR A 235 -11.57 6.44 0.23
C TYR A 235 -12.34 5.97 -0.98
N TYR A 236 -11.64 5.33 -1.89
CA TYR A 236 -12.26 4.66 -3.02
C TYR A 236 -11.86 3.19 -3.04
N HIS A 237 -12.86 2.32 -3.09
CA HIS A 237 -12.71 0.87 -3.22
C HIS A 237 -13.38 0.41 -4.52
N HIS A 238 -12.64 -0.28 -5.37
CA HIS A 238 -13.20 -0.91 -6.56
C HIS A 238 -13.82 -2.26 -6.16
N GLY A 239 -15.11 -2.28 -5.98
CA GLY A 239 -15.87 -3.51 -5.71
C GLY A 239 -17.16 -3.24 -4.95
N SER A 240 -18.28 -3.24 -5.67
CA SER A 240 -19.67 -3.33 -5.19
C SER A 240 -20.05 -2.44 -4.00
N ILE A 241 -20.65 -1.30 -4.31
CA ILE A 241 -21.38 -0.49 -3.33
C ILE A 241 -22.68 -1.22 -2.99
N HIS A 242 -22.73 -1.90 -1.85
CA HIS A 242 -23.98 -2.27 -1.23
C HIS A 242 -24.44 -1.10 -0.38
N GLN A 243 -25.37 -0.29 -0.91
CA GLN A 243 -26.17 0.62 -0.11
C GLN A 243 -27.12 -0.20 0.78
N HIS A 244 -26.84 -0.26 2.05
CA HIS A 244 -27.87 -0.61 3.02
C HIS A 244 -28.68 0.65 3.36
N HIS A 245 -29.80 0.83 2.65
CA HIS A 245 -30.87 1.65 3.17
C HIS A 245 -31.55 0.88 4.31
N GLY A 246 -31.31 1.32 5.55
CA GLY A 246 -32.06 0.88 6.71
C GLY A 246 -33.49 1.44 6.64
N HIS A 247 -34.43 0.66 6.12
CA HIS A 247 -35.83 0.84 6.43
C HIS A 247 -36.17 -0.07 7.60
N SER A 248 -36.52 0.54 8.72
CA SER A 248 -37.22 -0.09 9.79
C SER A 248 -38.63 -0.49 9.29
N SER A 249 -38.92 -1.78 9.27
CA SER A 249 -40.28 -2.28 9.36
C SER A 249 -40.27 -3.55 10.20
N SER A 250 -40.97 -3.39 11.35
CA SER A 250 -41.50 -4.42 12.19
C SER A 250 -42.38 -5.40 11.40
N ASP A 251 -42.44 -6.61 11.91
CA ASP A 251 -43.38 -7.71 11.63
C ASP A 251 -42.82 -8.83 10.73
N TRP A 252 -42.54 -9.91 11.39
CA TRP A 252 -43.02 -11.26 11.09
C TRP A 252 -42.94 -12.13 12.35
N MET A 253 -44.11 -12.32 12.95
CA MET A 253 -44.36 -13.38 13.95
C MET A 253 -44.53 -14.73 13.29
N SER A 254 -44.06 -15.75 14.06
CA SER A 254 -44.62 -17.09 14.26
C SER A 254 -44.66 -18.09 13.12
N HIS A 255 -44.01 -19.18 13.41
CA HIS A 255 -44.46 -20.59 13.45
C HIS A 255 -43.22 -21.44 13.68
N GLY A 256 -43.02 -22.18 14.71
CA GLY A 256 -43.88 -23.23 15.29
C GLY A 256 -43.27 -24.58 14.94
N GLY A 257 -42.72 -25.30 15.92
CA GLY A 257 -42.26 -26.68 15.69
C GLY A 257 -41.13 -27.08 16.62
N GLY A 258 -41.49 -27.55 17.78
CA GLY A 258 -40.63 -28.16 18.76
C GLY A 258 -40.39 -29.66 18.50
N TYR A 259 -39.41 -30.18 19.20
CA TYR A 259 -39.19 -31.52 19.74
C TYR A 259 -37.87 -31.43 20.45
N GLY A 260 -37.72 -31.63 21.75
CA GLY A 260 -37.96 -32.85 22.47
C GLY A 260 -36.65 -33.12 23.22
N GLY A 261 -36.66 -32.99 24.53
CA GLY A 261 -35.54 -33.13 25.43
C GLY A 261 -35.16 -34.57 25.75
N TYR A 262 -34.09 -34.68 26.51
CA TYR A 262 -33.63 -35.65 27.52
C TYR A 262 -32.21 -35.21 27.83
N GLY A 263 -31.77 -34.93 29.05
CA GLY A 263 -31.94 -35.62 30.32
C GLY A 263 -30.58 -35.83 30.92
N GLY A 264 -30.36 -35.21 32.10
CA GLY A 264 -29.71 -35.88 33.18
C GLY A 264 -28.19 -35.91 33.34
N GLY A 265 -27.64 -35.13 34.24
CA GLY A 265 -26.91 -35.74 35.37
C GLY A 265 -25.34 -35.68 35.34
N HIS A 266 -24.78 -34.97 36.17
CA HIS A 266 -23.88 -35.27 37.32
C HIS A 266 -22.85 -34.20 37.61
N HIS A 267 -23.02 -33.59 38.77
CA HIS A 267 -21.99 -32.83 39.48
C HIS A 267 -20.80 -33.73 39.85
N ARG A 268 -19.59 -33.26 39.54
CA ARG A 268 -18.41 -33.57 40.36
C ARG A 268 -17.58 -32.33 40.53
N GLY A 269 -17.46 -31.90 41.79
CA GLY A 269 -16.61 -30.82 42.19
C GLY A 269 -15.12 -31.14 41.94
N MET A 270 -14.36 -30.17 41.53
CA MET A 270 -12.91 -30.20 41.60
C MET A 270 -12.39 -28.94 42.27
N ASN A 271 -11.51 -29.20 43.17
CA ASN A 271 -10.87 -28.38 44.19
C ASN A 271 -10.21 -27.13 43.62
N ALA A 272 -10.35 -26.05 44.39
CA ALA A 272 -9.59 -24.81 44.23
C ALA A 272 -8.08 -25.06 44.38
N ILE A 273 -7.30 -24.63 43.42
CA ILE A 273 -5.84 -24.50 43.48
C ILE A 273 -5.51 -23.08 43.93
N PRO A 274 -4.60 -22.87 44.89
CA PRO A 274 -4.30 -21.54 45.42
C PRO A 274 -3.59 -20.65 44.39
N ALA A 275 -3.98 -19.37 44.37
CA ALA A 275 -3.39 -18.33 43.60
C ALA A 275 -1.90 -18.14 43.92
N LEU A 276 -1.05 -18.41 42.94
CA LEU A 276 0.34 -17.95 42.96
C LEU A 276 0.36 -16.46 42.62
N SER A 277 0.85 -15.66 43.56
CA SER A 277 1.15 -14.25 43.33
C SER A 277 2.19 -14.12 42.21
N VAL A 278 1.76 -13.59 41.05
CA VAL A 278 2.66 -13.19 39.96
C VAL A 278 3.21 -11.82 40.31
N GLY A 279 4.51 -11.78 40.56
CA GLY A 279 5.26 -10.56 40.78
C GLY A 279 5.24 -9.66 39.53
N ASP A 280 5.25 -8.39 39.84
CA ASP A 280 5.32 -7.20 39.02
C ASP A 280 6.13 -7.36 37.71
N GLY A 281 5.47 -7.56 36.59
CA GLY A 281 6.01 -7.63 35.23
C GLY A 281 5.94 -6.31 34.45
N GLY A 282 5.70 -5.17 35.11
CA GLY A 282 5.47 -3.86 34.48
C GLY A 282 6.68 -3.24 33.77
N GLY A 283 7.91 -3.77 33.98
CA GLY A 283 9.14 -3.17 33.44
C GLY A 283 9.51 -3.55 32.00
N ARG A 284 8.94 -4.62 31.44
CA ARG A 284 9.31 -5.06 30.07
C ARG A 284 8.47 -4.48 28.93
N VAL A 285 7.23 -4.12 29.21
CA VAL A 285 6.32 -3.56 28.21
C VAL A 285 6.64 -2.10 27.90
N SER A 286 7.07 -1.33 28.92
CA SER A 286 7.48 0.06 28.76
C SER A 286 8.80 0.22 27.96
N ALA A 287 9.75 -0.69 28.11
CA ALA A 287 11.04 -0.61 27.42
C ALA A 287 10.92 -0.85 25.92
N LEU A 288 10.08 -1.79 25.46
CA LEU A 288 9.88 -2.04 24.03
C LEU A 288 9.17 -0.86 23.33
N SER A 289 8.18 -0.23 23.98
CA SER A 289 7.49 0.93 23.43
C SER A 289 8.39 2.19 23.35
N GLU A 290 9.32 2.34 24.29
CA GLU A 290 10.32 3.43 24.23
C GLU A 290 11.32 3.25 23.08
N TYR A 291 11.78 2.02 22.80
CA TYR A 291 12.69 1.76 21.67
C TYR A 291 12.01 1.98 20.32
N GLU A 292 10.79 1.51 20.14
CA GLU A 292 10.03 1.73 18.90
C GLU A 292 9.75 3.22 18.65
N THR A 293 9.40 3.98 19.67
CA THR A 293 9.22 5.44 19.60
C THR A 293 10.53 6.13 19.22
N GLN A 294 11.66 5.71 19.79
CA GLN A 294 12.97 6.30 19.49
C GLN A 294 13.42 5.99 18.05
N ASP A 295 13.12 4.81 17.51
CA ASP A 295 13.49 4.45 16.14
C ASP A 295 12.58 5.15 15.11
N ALA A 296 11.30 5.33 15.41
CA ALA A 296 10.42 6.18 14.62
C ALA A 296 10.93 7.62 14.57
N GLU A 297 11.35 8.21 15.72
CA GLU A 297 11.89 9.56 15.77
C GLU A 297 13.16 9.73 14.94
N LYS A 298 14.08 8.77 14.99
CA LYS A 298 15.30 8.77 14.15
C LYS A 298 14.95 8.77 12.66
N GLN A 299 13.97 7.99 12.25
CA GLN A 299 13.52 7.93 10.87
C GLN A 299 12.87 9.24 10.44
N TRP A 300 12.07 9.89 11.31
CA TRP A 300 11.45 11.16 11.01
C TRP A 300 12.48 12.28 10.78
N VAL A 301 13.49 12.38 11.62
CA VAL A 301 14.58 13.33 11.46
C VAL A 301 15.32 13.09 10.14
N TRP A 302 15.69 11.85 9.89
CA TRP A 302 16.36 11.46 8.64
C TRP A 302 15.50 11.77 7.40
N LEU A 303 14.19 11.46 7.44
CA LEU A 303 13.29 11.72 6.32
C LEU A 303 13.24 13.22 5.99
N GLU A 304 13.13 14.07 7.01
CA GLU A 304 13.09 15.50 6.80
C GLU A 304 14.41 16.03 6.23
N GLU A 305 15.55 15.54 6.70
CA GLU A 305 16.88 15.89 6.15
C GLU A 305 17.00 15.50 4.67
N VAL A 306 16.51 14.31 4.29
CA VAL A 306 16.49 13.86 2.89
C VAL A 306 15.58 14.74 2.04
N LEU A 307 14.41 15.12 2.53
CA LEU A 307 13.48 15.99 1.81
C LEU A 307 14.02 17.42 1.63
N ILE A 308 14.69 17.98 2.65
CA ILE A 308 15.40 19.27 2.54
C ILE A 308 16.46 19.19 1.44
N LYS A 309 17.34 18.18 1.51
CA LYS A 309 18.39 17.99 0.52
C LYS A 309 17.84 17.82 -0.89
N SER A 310 16.76 17.03 -1.05
CA SER A 310 16.12 16.83 -2.34
C SER A 310 15.57 18.14 -2.91
N LYS A 311 14.94 18.96 -2.06
CA LYS A 311 14.42 20.27 -2.46
C LYS A 311 15.53 21.21 -2.91
N ASP A 312 16.65 21.28 -2.17
CA ASP A 312 17.80 22.12 -2.49
C ASP A 312 18.47 21.69 -3.79
N ASN A 313 18.56 20.38 -4.03
CA ASN A 313 19.11 19.78 -5.24
C ASN A 313 18.13 19.81 -6.44
N LYS A 314 16.90 20.28 -6.27
CA LYS A 314 15.83 20.26 -7.28
C LYS A 314 15.55 18.84 -7.79
N GLU A 315 15.56 17.88 -6.88
CA GLU A 315 15.14 16.50 -7.12
C GLU A 315 13.63 16.39 -6.94
N THR A 316 13.02 15.44 -7.62
CA THR A 316 11.67 14.97 -7.34
C THR A 316 11.73 13.70 -6.50
N VAL A 317 10.66 13.38 -5.79
CA VAL A 317 10.65 12.33 -4.78
C VAL A 317 9.48 11.38 -4.96
N TYR A 318 9.76 10.06 -4.88
CA TYR A 318 8.76 9.05 -4.57
C TYR A 318 8.99 8.57 -3.15
N ILE A 319 7.92 8.51 -2.35
CA ILE A 319 7.92 7.88 -1.04
C ILE A 319 7.33 6.49 -1.20
N VAL A 320 8.03 5.47 -0.74
CA VAL A 320 7.57 4.09 -0.77
C VAL A 320 7.58 3.51 0.65
N GLY A 321 6.54 2.80 1.01
CA GLY A 321 6.38 2.17 2.30
C GLY A 321 5.49 0.93 2.18
N HIS A 322 5.35 0.18 3.26
CA HIS A 322 4.43 -0.95 3.28
C HIS A 322 3.06 -0.54 3.83
N ILE A 323 3.00 -0.14 5.09
CA ILE A 323 1.76 0.29 5.74
C ILE A 323 1.45 1.73 5.33
N PRO A 324 0.28 2.03 4.74
CA PRO A 324 -0.09 3.41 4.39
C PRO A 324 -0.56 4.19 5.61
N PRO A 325 -0.28 5.49 5.74
CA PRO A 325 -0.88 6.34 6.77
C PRO A 325 -2.39 6.53 6.53
N GLY A 326 -3.13 6.90 7.55
CA GLY A 326 -4.58 7.14 7.50
C GLY A 326 -5.41 5.95 8.00
N SER A 327 -6.71 5.95 7.72
CA SER A 327 -7.64 4.94 8.26
C SER A 327 -7.39 3.57 7.64
N ASP A 328 -7.62 2.54 8.44
CA ASP A 328 -7.64 1.15 7.97
C ASP A 328 -9.06 0.79 7.52
N GLU A 329 -9.29 0.79 6.23
CA GLU A 329 -10.60 0.49 5.64
C GLU A 329 -11.09 -0.94 5.90
N ARG A 330 -10.23 -1.86 6.34
CA ARG A 330 -10.62 -3.23 6.72
C ARG A 330 -11.45 -3.26 8.00
N HIS A 331 -11.42 -2.19 8.78
CA HIS A 331 -12.13 -2.05 10.05
C HIS A 331 -13.29 -1.05 10.01
N ILE A 332 -13.69 -0.58 8.83
CA ILE A 332 -14.83 0.34 8.67
C ILE A 332 -16.11 -0.35 9.14
N GLY A 333 -16.80 0.27 10.08
CA GLY A 333 -18.07 -0.21 10.64
C GLY A 333 -17.96 -0.99 11.96
N LEU A 334 -16.76 -1.35 12.43
CA LEU A 334 -16.61 -2.05 13.71
C LEU A 334 -16.48 -1.10 14.91
N GLN A 335 -16.08 0.15 14.69
CA GLN A 335 -16.01 1.18 15.75
C GLN A 335 -16.32 2.58 15.17
N GLN A 336 -16.98 3.42 15.97
CA GLN A 336 -17.35 4.80 15.60
C GLN A 336 -16.12 5.74 15.43
N ASN A 337 -14.96 5.36 15.95
CA ASN A 337 -13.70 6.08 15.78
C ASN A 337 -12.81 5.24 14.87
N GLY A 338 -12.69 5.61 13.59
CA GLY A 338 -11.90 4.89 12.60
C GLY A 338 -10.46 4.65 13.09
N HIS A 339 -10.03 3.40 13.07
CA HIS A 339 -8.64 3.05 13.38
C HIS A 339 -7.72 3.55 12.26
N THR A 340 -6.72 4.34 12.62
CA THR A 340 -5.62 4.64 11.71
C THR A 340 -4.59 3.52 11.75
N THR A 341 -3.96 3.26 10.63
CA THR A 341 -2.87 2.28 10.52
C THR A 341 -1.62 2.72 11.28
N PHE A 342 -1.31 4.02 11.21
CA PHE A 342 -0.28 4.65 12.04
C PHE A 342 -0.86 5.10 13.38
N THR A 343 0.00 5.23 14.41
CA THR A 343 -0.37 5.98 15.61
C THR A 343 -0.76 7.41 15.23
N GLU A 344 -1.62 8.03 16.02
CA GLU A 344 -2.11 9.39 15.74
C GLU A 344 -0.95 10.38 15.57
N THR A 345 0.05 10.32 16.44
CA THR A 345 1.26 11.16 16.37
C THR A 345 2.04 10.94 15.08
N ASN A 346 2.29 9.70 14.70
CA ASN A 346 3.02 9.37 13.47
C ASN A 346 2.21 9.75 12.23
N ASN A 347 0.90 9.53 12.24
CA ASN A 347 0.02 9.91 11.14
C ASN A 347 0.03 11.43 10.91
N LYS A 348 -0.12 12.21 11.99
CA LYS A 348 -0.05 13.68 11.92
C LYS A 348 1.29 14.15 11.37
N ARG A 349 2.40 13.64 11.89
CA ARG A 349 3.75 14.03 11.44
C ARG A 349 4.02 13.69 9.99
N TYR A 350 3.58 12.52 9.53
CA TYR A 350 3.68 12.15 8.12
C TYR A 350 2.94 13.16 7.23
N LEU A 351 1.69 13.48 7.56
CA LEU A 351 0.87 14.41 6.79
C LEU A 351 1.47 15.83 6.77
N GLU A 352 2.02 16.29 7.89
CA GLU A 352 2.72 17.59 7.99
C GLU A 352 3.94 17.63 7.06
N LEU A 353 4.78 16.58 7.04
CA LEU A 353 5.93 16.49 6.14
C LEU A 353 5.50 16.46 4.67
N VAL A 354 4.50 15.64 4.33
CA VAL A 354 4.01 15.57 2.94
C VAL A 354 3.45 16.91 2.48
N ARG A 355 2.68 17.62 3.30
CA ARG A 355 2.18 18.96 2.98
C ARG A 355 3.33 19.94 2.75
N LYS A 356 4.31 19.95 3.64
CA LYS A 356 5.48 20.86 3.59
C LYS A 356 6.33 20.66 2.34
N TYR A 357 6.45 19.43 1.85
CA TYR A 357 7.28 19.06 0.72
C TYR A 357 6.47 18.59 -0.51
N SER A 358 5.17 18.87 -0.55
CA SER A 358 4.29 18.44 -1.64
C SER A 358 4.76 18.86 -3.04
N SER A 359 5.47 19.98 -3.14
CA SER A 359 6.00 20.50 -4.41
C SER A 359 7.06 19.61 -5.07
N ILE A 360 7.72 18.74 -4.31
CA ILE A 360 8.73 17.80 -4.82
C ILE A 360 8.28 16.35 -4.78
N ILE A 361 7.24 16.01 -4.00
CA ILE A 361 6.71 14.64 -3.88
C ILE A 361 5.77 14.36 -5.05
N GLN A 362 6.23 13.57 -6.02
CA GLN A 362 5.50 13.23 -7.24
C GLN A 362 4.66 11.96 -7.12
N GLY A 363 4.88 11.16 -6.08
CA GLY A 363 4.09 9.95 -5.82
C GLY A 363 4.40 9.31 -4.48
N GLN A 364 3.42 8.59 -3.95
CA GLN A 364 3.55 7.81 -2.73
C GLN A 364 2.92 6.43 -2.98
N PHE A 365 3.64 5.35 -2.62
CA PHE A 365 3.27 3.98 -2.99
C PHE A 365 3.32 3.05 -1.78
N PHE A 366 2.22 2.34 -1.52
CA PHE A 366 2.03 1.48 -0.37
C PHE A 366 1.33 0.16 -0.73
N GLY A 367 1.35 -0.80 0.19
CA GLY A 367 0.64 -2.08 0.15
C GLY A 367 -0.22 -2.31 1.39
N HIS A 368 -0.06 -3.46 2.04
CA HIS A 368 -0.63 -3.84 3.33
C HIS A 368 -2.15 -4.07 3.38
N LEU A 369 -2.92 -3.26 2.68
CA LEU A 369 -4.39 -3.35 2.76
C LEU A 369 -4.96 -4.41 1.81
N HIS A 370 -4.13 -4.96 0.92
CA HIS A 370 -4.51 -5.94 -0.11
C HIS A 370 -5.64 -5.43 -1.02
N SER A 371 -5.84 -4.12 -1.07
CA SER A 371 -6.94 -3.46 -1.78
C SER A 371 -6.41 -2.52 -2.82
N ASP A 372 -7.14 -2.41 -3.94
CA ASP A 372 -6.95 -1.37 -4.93
C ASP A 372 -7.58 -0.08 -4.43
N SER A 373 -6.76 0.82 -3.88
CA SER A 373 -7.25 2.09 -3.35
C SER A 373 -6.24 3.23 -3.49
N PHE A 374 -6.70 4.45 -3.22
CA PHE A 374 -5.84 5.63 -3.16
C PHE A 374 -6.34 6.60 -2.09
N ARG A 375 -5.47 7.53 -1.71
CA ARG A 375 -5.79 8.60 -0.75
C ARG A 375 -5.33 9.93 -1.28
N ILE A 376 -6.04 11.00 -0.95
CA ILE A 376 -5.71 12.38 -1.30
C ILE A 376 -5.35 13.13 -0.03
N ILE A 377 -4.26 13.86 -0.08
CA ILE A 377 -3.81 14.71 1.03
C ILE A 377 -4.13 16.15 0.69
N TYR A 378 -4.81 16.81 1.62
CA TYR A 378 -5.20 18.22 1.52
C TYR A 378 -4.34 19.09 2.41
N ASP A 379 -4.10 20.33 2.00
CA ASP A 379 -3.53 21.35 2.86
C ASP A 379 -4.57 21.88 3.87
N ASP A 380 -4.15 22.79 4.74
CA ASP A 380 -5.02 23.37 5.79
C ASP A 380 -6.17 24.22 5.23
N ASN A 381 -6.12 24.60 3.95
CA ASN A 381 -7.16 25.32 3.24
C ASN A 381 -8.12 24.37 2.47
N GLY A 382 -7.93 23.07 2.57
CA GLY A 382 -8.73 22.08 1.85
C GLY A 382 -8.34 21.91 0.38
N LYS A 383 -7.17 22.42 -0.06
CA LYS A 383 -6.66 22.20 -1.41
C LYS A 383 -5.97 20.85 -1.49
N PRO A 384 -6.26 20.00 -2.48
CA PRO A 384 -5.54 18.76 -2.71
C PRO A 384 -4.09 19.06 -3.14
N VAL A 385 -3.11 18.54 -2.39
CA VAL A 385 -1.68 18.85 -2.59
C VAL A 385 -0.82 17.63 -2.86
N SER A 386 -1.29 16.44 -2.49
CA SER A 386 -0.55 15.20 -2.74
C SER A 386 -1.53 14.01 -2.78
N TRP A 387 -1.01 12.85 -3.20
CA TRP A 387 -1.78 11.62 -3.26
C TRP A 387 -0.90 10.42 -2.91
N MET A 388 -1.52 9.31 -2.54
CA MET A 388 -0.87 8.03 -2.38
C MET A 388 -1.69 6.92 -3.03
N MET A 389 -1.01 5.96 -3.65
CA MET A 389 -1.61 4.76 -4.22
C MET A 389 -1.32 3.56 -3.33
N ILE A 390 -2.34 2.77 -3.09
CA ILE A 390 -2.26 1.51 -2.35
C ILE A 390 -2.51 0.42 -3.37
N SER A 391 -1.50 -0.45 -3.57
CA SER A 391 -1.58 -1.51 -4.57
C SER A 391 -2.33 -2.71 -4.02
N PRO A 392 -3.13 -3.40 -4.84
CA PRO A 392 -3.66 -4.70 -4.48
C PRO A 392 -2.55 -5.73 -4.32
N SER A 393 -2.82 -6.78 -3.57
CA SER A 393 -1.86 -7.85 -3.25
C SER A 393 -1.67 -8.86 -4.38
N VAL A 394 -0.50 -9.50 -4.41
CA VAL A 394 -0.30 -10.72 -5.19
C VAL A 394 -0.94 -11.91 -4.48
N THR A 395 -0.90 -11.95 -3.14
CA THR A 395 -1.62 -13.00 -2.41
C THR A 395 -3.13 -12.90 -2.62
N PRO A 396 -3.82 -14.01 -2.91
CA PRO A 396 -5.27 -14.02 -3.04
C PRO A 396 -5.98 -14.13 -1.71
N ARG A 397 -5.23 -14.26 -0.60
CA ARG A 397 -5.80 -14.56 0.71
C ARG A 397 -6.89 -13.57 1.08
N LYS A 398 -8.06 -14.12 1.40
CA LYS A 398 -9.22 -13.36 1.83
C LYS A 398 -8.97 -12.67 3.16
N LEU A 399 -9.14 -11.36 3.15
CA LEU A 399 -9.23 -10.54 4.34
C LEU A 399 -10.69 -10.26 4.70
N ASN A 400 -10.93 -9.55 5.80
CA ASN A 400 -12.29 -9.24 6.29
C ASN A 400 -13.16 -8.49 5.26
N VAL A 401 -12.55 -7.75 4.36
CA VAL A 401 -13.22 -6.93 3.32
C VAL A 401 -13.55 -7.70 2.03
N GLY A 402 -13.18 -8.97 1.92
CA GLY A 402 -13.49 -9.79 0.76
C GLY A 402 -12.29 -10.52 0.17
N SER A 403 -12.51 -11.17 -0.97
CA SER A 403 -11.47 -11.87 -1.73
C SER A 403 -11.07 -11.02 -2.91
N ASN A 404 -9.77 -10.87 -3.14
CA ASN A 404 -9.23 -10.22 -4.33
C ASN A 404 -8.53 -11.26 -5.21
N ASN A 405 -8.65 -11.11 -6.51
CA ASN A 405 -7.75 -11.81 -7.42
C ASN A 405 -6.33 -11.28 -7.26
N PRO A 406 -5.30 -12.13 -7.44
CA PRO A 406 -3.92 -11.67 -7.50
C PRO A 406 -3.75 -10.53 -8.48
N ALA A 407 -3.10 -9.44 -8.06
CA ALA A 407 -2.94 -8.28 -8.91
C ALA A 407 -1.58 -7.59 -8.73
N MET A 408 -1.19 -6.74 -9.70
CA MET A 408 0.02 -5.94 -9.73
C MET A 408 -0.15 -4.76 -10.66
N ARG A 409 0.65 -3.70 -10.51
CA ARG A 409 0.52 -2.47 -11.30
C ARG A 409 1.76 -2.14 -12.10
N LEU A 410 1.54 -1.74 -13.35
CA LEU A 410 2.55 -1.13 -14.20
C LEU A 410 2.26 0.37 -14.32
N TYR A 411 3.13 1.19 -13.75
CA TYR A 411 3.04 2.63 -13.83
C TYR A 411 3.77 3.17 -15.05
N LYS A 412 3.19 4.22 -15.63
CA LYS A 412 3.78 5.06 -16.67
C LYS A 412 4.13 6.41 -16.06
N PHE A 413 5.34 6.89 -16.26
CA PHE A 413 5.78 8.17 -15.70
C PHE A 413 6.67 8.94 -16.68
N ASP A 414 6.80 10.22 -16.45
CA ASP A 414 7.76 11.08 -17.14
C ASP A 414 9.11 10.98 -16.40
N THR A 415 10.12 10.46 -17.08
CA THR A 415 11.45 10.24 -16.47
C THR A 415 12.18 11.54 -16.14
N ASP A 416 11.84 12.66 -16.78
CA ASP A 416 12.53 13.94 -16.56
C ASP A 416 11.97 14.68 -15.34
N SER A 417 10.65 14.61 -15.12
CA SER A 417 9.96 15.27 -14.01
C SER A 417 9.61 14.36 -12.85
N GLY A 418 9.61 13.04 -13.05
CA GLY A 418 9.12 12.06 -12.10
C GLY A 418 7.58 12.03 -12.00
N GLN A 419 6.85 12.82 -12.80
CA GLN A 419 5.40 12.83 -12.75
C GLN A 419 4.83 11.47 -13.16
N VAL A 420 3.97 10.91 -12.32
CA VAL A 420 3.20 9.72 -12.67
C VAL A 420 2.07 10.10 -13.61
N LEU A 421 2.06 9.50 -14.80
CA LEU A 421 1.13 9.83 -15.87
C LEU A 421 -0.10 8.92 -15.84
N ASP A 422 0.12 7.64 -15.54
CA ASP A 422 -0.93 6.61 -15.58
C ASP A 422 -0.48 5.31 -14.91
N TYR A 423 -1.40 4.37 -14.71
CA TYR A 423 -1.06 2.97 -14.48
C TYR A 423 -2.06 2.01 -15.15
N THR A 424 -1.56 0.83 -15.45
CA THR A 424 -2.39 -0.32 -15.82
C THR A 424 -2.33 -1.35 -14.69
N GLN A 425 -3.49 -1.71 -14.17
CA GLN A 425 -3.62 -2.83 -13.23
C GLN A 425 -3.71 -4.12 -14.02
N TYR A 426 -2.92 -5.10 -13.62
CA TYR A 426 -2.98 -6.47 -14.12
C TYR A 426 -3.51 -7.37 -13.03
N PHE A 427 -4.37 -8.29 -13.38
CA PHE A 427 -4.91 -9.29 -12.48
C PHE A 427 -4.84 -10.68 -13.09
N MET A 428 -4.97 -11.69 -12.25
CA MET A 428 -5.14 -13.07 -12.69
C MET A 428 -6.43 -13.60 -12.09
N ASP A 429 -7.38 -14.00 -12.93
CA ASP A 429 -8.55 -14.75 -12.47
C ASP A 429 -8.06 -16.08 -11.87
N LEU A 430 -8.01 -16.13 -10.54
CA LEU A 430 -7.47 -17.27 -9.80
C LEU A 430 -8.27 -18.53 -10.02
N GLN A 431 -9.60 -18.40 -10.08
CA GLN A 431 -10.48 -19.55 -10.27
C GLN A 431 -10.29 -20.15 -11.65
N LEU A 432 -10.27 -19.31 -12.69
CA LEU A 432 -10.03 -19.75 -14.06
C LEU A 432 -8.63 -20.34 -14.21
N ALA A 433 -7.59 -19.70 -13.66
CA ALA A 433 -6.21 -20.18 -13.71
C ALA A 433 -6.07 -21.59 -13.09
N ASN A 434 -6.72 -21.82 -11.94
CA ASN A 434 -6.73 -23.14 -11.30
C ASN A 434 -7.53 -24.18 -12.10
N GLN A 435 -8.61 -23.77 -12.74
CA GLN A 435 -9.46 -24.65 -13.55
C GLN A 435 -8.76 -25.09 -14.84
N VAL A 436 -8.10 -24.16 -15.52
CA VAL A 436 -7.38 -24.39 -16.79
C VAL A 436 -5.99 -24.98 -16.55
N GLY A 437 -5.39 -24.75 -15.38
CA GLY A 437 -4.04 -25.18 -15.03
C GLY A 437 -2.93 -24.25 -15.52
N GLU A 438 -3.28 -23.08 -16.06
CA GLU A 438 -2.35 -22.08 -16.59
C GLU A 438 -2.65 -20.68 -16.04
N PRO A 439 -1.61 -19.90 -15.61
CA PRO A 439 -1.79 -18.54 -15.13
C PRO A 439 -1.95 -17.59 -16.32
N ASN A 440 -3.00 -16.80 -16.32
CA ASN A 440 -3.20 -15.77 -17.34
C ASN A 440 -3.36 -14.39 -16.67
N TRP A 441 -2.31 -13.60 -16.72
CA TRP A 441 -2.31 -12.23 -16.22
C TRP A 441 -2.80 -11.28 -17.30
N LEU A 442 -3.96 -10.65 -17.08
CA LEU A 442 -4.62 -9.76 -18.03
C LEU A 442 -4.65 -8.33 -17.50
N PRO A 443 -4.65 -7.32 -18.38
CA PRO A 443 -4.96 -5.95 -17.96
C PRO A 443 -6.42 -5.91 -17.47
N GLU A 444 -6.62 -5.40 -16.27
CA GLU A 444 -7.95 -5.18 -15.70
C GLU A 444 -8.50 -3.85 -16.16
N TYR A 445 -7.73 -2.80 -15.95
CA TYR A 445 -8.04 -1.45 -16.42
C TYR A 445 -6.78 -0.58 -16.48
N ASN A 446 -6.89 0.51 -17.19
CA ASN A 446 -5.96 1.64 -17.19
C ASN A 446 -6.65 2.81 -16.50
N LEU A 447 -6.03 3.42 -15.48
CA LEU A 447 -6.71 4.37 -14.60
C LEU A 447 -7.26 5.57 -15.36
N THR A 448 -6.41 6.26 -16.12
CA THR A 448 -6.82 7.51 -16.78
C THR A 448 -7.85 7.27 -17.86
N HIS A 449 -7.68 6.21 -18.65
CA HIS A 449 -8.62 5.86 -19.70
C HIS A 449 -9.98 5.41 -19.15
N TYR A 450 -9.97 4.49 -18.19
CA TYR A 450 -11.20 3.89 -17.66
C TYR A 450 -12.07 4.90 -16.92
N TYR A 451 -11.46 5.80 -16.13
CA TYR A 451 -12.16 6.80 -15.34
C TYR A 451 -12.21 8.19 -16.02
N ALA A 452 -11.75 8.31 -17.27
CA ALA A 452 -11.70 9.57 -18.02
C ALA A 452 -11.00 10.70 -17.22
N LEU A 453 -9.78 10.40 -16.69
CA LEU A 453 -8.93 11.36 -16.01
C LEU A 453 -7.95 11.96 -17.01
N SER A 454 -7.55 13.23 -16.80
CA SER A 454 -6.51 13.87 -17.60
C SER A 454 -5.10 13.37 -17.24
N ASP A 455 -4.88 13.06 -15.97
CA ASP A 455 -3.60 12.67 -15.39
C ASP A 455 -3.79 12.05 -13.99
N ILE A 456 -2.68 11.64 -13.37
CA ILE A 456 -2.63 11.25 -11.95
C ILE A 456 -2.03 12.42 -11.15
N SER A 457 -2.87 13.41 -10.83
CA SER A 457 -2.55 14.50 -9.92
C SER A 457 -3.52 14.53 -8.75
N ALA A 458 -3.15 15.20 -7.66
CA ALA A 458 -4.04 15.35 -6.51
C ALA A 458 -5.37 16.00 -6.88
N ILE A 459 -5.36 16.97 -7.80
CA ILE A 459 -6.57 17.65 -8.26
C ILE A 459 -7.43 16.76 -9.17
N SER A 460 -6.83 15.99 -10.08
CA SER A 460 -7.56 15.06 -10.94
C SER A 460 -8.23 13.97 -10.12
N LEU A 461 -7.54 13.42 -9.12
CA LEU A 461 -8.09 12.43 -8.19
C LEU A 461 -9.17 13.03 -7.29
N HIS A 462 -9.03 14.28 -6.84
CA HIS A 462 -10.07 14.99 -6.09
C HIS A 462 -11.35 15.14 -6.93
N ASN A 463 -11.24 15.65 -8.14
CA ASN A 463 -12.37 15.79 -9.07
C ASN A 463 -13.01 14.42 -9.40
N PHE A 464 -12.21 13.35 -9.39
CA PHE A 464 -12.71 11.99 -9.57
C PHE A 464 -13.59 11.56 -8.39
N VAL A 465 -13.12 11.77 -7.16
CA VAL A 465 -13.89 11.46 -5.94
C VAL A 465 -15.18 12.27 -5.87
N ASP A 466 -15.13 13.55 -6.23
CA ASP A 466 -16.32 14.41 -6.23
C ASP A 466 -17.42 13.91 -7.17
N ARG A 467 -17.06 13.23 -8.27
CA ARG A 467 -18.04 12.58 -9.15
C ARG A 467 -18.83 11.47 -8.48
N PHE A 468 -18.28 10.80 -7.46
CA PHE A 468 -19.01 9.77 -6.69
C PHE A 468 -19.97 10.36 -5.66
N THR A 469 -19.71 11.57 -5.19
CA THR A 469 -20.53 12.26 -4.20
C THR A 469 -21.61 13.13 -4.83
N SER A 470 -21.51 13.45 -6.14
CA SER A 470 -22.52 14.21 -6.85
C SER A 470 -23.77 13.35 -7.09
N SER A 471 -24.96 13.96 -6.89
CA SER A 471 -26.27 13.31 -6.94
C SER A 471 -26.69 12.79 -8.33
N ASP A 472 -25.92 13.07 -9.37
CA ASP A 472 -26.17 12.57 -10.72
C ASP A 472 -25.66 11.13 -10.87
N GLY A 473 -26.33 10.20 -10.17
CA GLY A 473 -26.04 8.76 -10.10
C GLY A 473 -25.99 8.00 -11.44
N ALA A 474 -25.90 8.69 -12.57
CA ALA A 474 -25.77 8.10 -13.92
C ALA A 474 -24.44 7.39 -14.18
N TRP A 475 -23.44 7.55 -13.33
CA TRP A 475 -22.08 6.96 -13.49
C TRP A 475 -21.88 5.61 -12.81
N PHE A 476 -22.77 5.22 -11.88
CA PHE A 476 -22.66 3.96 -11.14
C PHE A 476 -23.34 2.76 -11.79
N GLY A 477 -23.91 2.91 -12.97
CA GLY A 477 -24.69 1.88 -13.66
C GLY A 477 -24.07 1.33 -14.95
N LYS A 478 -22.78 1.54 -15.19
CA LYS A 478 -22.11 0.96 -16.37
C LYS A 478 -21.00 0.03 -15.98
#